data_b84a4785f267e11c937922c48a503f38
#
_entry.id   b84a4785f267e11c937922c48a503f38
#
_cell.length_a   1.000
_cell.length_b   1.000
_cell.length_c   1.000
_cell.angle_alpha   90.00
_cell.angle_beta   90.00
_cell.angle_gamma   90.00
#
_symmetry.space_group_name_H-M   'P 1'
#
loop_
_entity.id
_entity.type
_entity.pdbx_description
1 polymer ?
#
loop_
_entity_poly.entity_id
_entity_poly.type
_entity_poly.pdbx_seq_one_letter_code
_entity_poly.pdbx_strand_id
1 'polypeptide(L)'
;MTQMRLTSLLSLTVVLVVLFTNAAAQEANFDGKTIRIVVGFSAGGGFDAYARAIARHYGKYLPGKPAVIVDNMPGAGSLIAANHTYNQAKPDGLTIGHFIGGVVFGQLLGNPAAQFDSQRFEWLGAPAKLDAVCAVTKATGIADL
;
A
#
# COMPACT_ATOMS: atom_id res chain seq x y z
N MET A 1 19.78 57.00 -0.38
CA MET A 1 18.78 56.10 -1.03
C MET A 1 19.25 54.65 -1.17
N THR A 2 20.51 54.37 -1.33
CA THR A 2 21.06 53.00 -1.52
C THR A 2 21.02 52.13 -0.25
N GLN A 3 21.30 52.72 0.89
CA GLN A 3 21.30 52.03 2.20
C GLN A 3 19.93 51.53 2.63
N MET A 4 18.87 52.30 2.34
CA MET A 4 17.48 51.95 2.70
C MET A 4 16.95 50.77 1.87
N ARG A 5 17.46 50.57 0.64
CA ARG A 5 17.08 49.42 -0.21
C ARG A 5 17.78 48.13 0.21
N LEU A 6 18.99 48.25 0.73
CA LEU A 6 19.79 47.09 1.16
C LEU A 6 19.19 46.46 2.46
N THR A 7 18.75 47.31 3.38
CA THR A 7 18.11 46.85 4.64
C THR A 7 16.73 46.22 4.40
N SER A 8 15.94 46.73 3.45
CA SER A 8 14.66 46.12 3.12
C SER A 8 14.78 44.79 2.36
N LEU A 9 15.81 44.63 1.53
CA LEU A 9 16.12 43.35 0.89
C LEU A 9 16.56 42.29 1.91
N LEU A 10 17.38 42.67 2.87
CA LEU A 10 17.89 41.78 3.91
C LEU A 10 16.76 41.32 4.84
N SER A 11 15.85 42.23 5.22
CA SER A 11 14.69 41.88 6.04
C SER A 11 13.69 40.97 5.31
N LEU A 12 13.50 41.13 3.99
CA LEU A 12 12.62 40.28 3.20
C LEU A 12 13.19 38.86 3.08
N THR A 13 14.52 38.72 2.94
CA THR A 13 15.20 37.41 2.87
C THR A 13 15.11 36.66 4.20
N VAL A 14 15.25 37.35 5.33
CA VAL A 14 15.11 36.73 6.67
C VAL A 14 13.68 36.24 6.91
N VAL A 15 12.67 37.01 6.54
CA VAL A 15 11.26 36.62 6.65
C VAL A 15 10.95 35.41 5.78
N LEU A 16 11.51 35.32 4.56
CA LEU A 16 11.29 34.20 3.66
C LEU A 16 11.92 32.90 4.20
N VAL A 17 13.10 32.99 4.80
CA VAL A 17 13.78 31.81 5.39
C VAL A 17 13.03 31.27 6.60
N VAL A 18 12.41 32.14 7.43
CA VAL A 18 11.63 31.72 8.62
C VAL A 18 10.33 31.02 8.23
N LEU A 19 9.74 31.34 7.07
CA LEU A 19 8.52 30.69 6.59
C LEU A 19 8.74 29.25 6.09
N PHE A 20 9.96 28.86 5.74
CA PHE A 20 10.27 27.50 5.29
C PHE A 20 10.63 26.51 6.40
N THR A 21 10.80 26.96 7.65
CA THR A 21 11.28 26.09 8.76
C THR A 21 10.18 25.30 9.46
N ASN A 22 8.90 25.47 9.13
CA ASN A 22 7.78 24.82 9.82
C ASN A 22 7.11 23.65 9.09
N ALA A 23 7.74 23.11 8.03
CA ALA A 23 7.30 21.84 7.48
C ALA A 23 7.90 20.66 8.27
N ALA A 24 7.72 20.64 9.59
CA ALA A 24 7.87 19.40 10.36
C ALA A 24 6.79 18.45 9.83
N ALA A 25 7.20 17.39 9.11
CA ALA A 25 6.30 16.33 8.76
C ALA A 25 5.69 15.83 10.07
N GLN A 26 4.38 16.02 10.24
CA GLN A 26 3.68 15.54 11.42
C GLN A 26 3.82 14.02 11.41
N GLU A 27 4.61 13.46 12.34
CA GLU A 27 4.75 12.02 12.46
C GLU A 27 3.36 11.41 12.62
N ALA A 28 3.01 10.50 11.72
CA ALA A 28 1.73 9.82 11.78
C ALA A 28 1.63 9.06 13.10
N ASN A 29 0.74 9.46 13.99
CA ASN A 29 0.50 8.77 15.25
C ASN A 29 -0.70 7.82 15.09
N PHE A 30 -0.47 6.54 15.37
CA PHE A 30 -1.47 5.48 15.28
C PHE A 30 -2.01 5.07 16.66
N ASP A 31 -1.80 5.86 17.70
CA ASP A 31 -2.28 5.55 19.06
C ASP A 31 -3.80 5.35 19.07
N GLY A 32 -4.24 4.25 19.71
CA GLY A 32 -5.65 3.85 19.74
C GLY A 32 -6.25 3.46 18.37
N LYS A 33 -5.44 3.41 17.30
CA LYS A 33 -5.90 3.00 15.96
C LYS A 33 -5.76 1.48 15.77
N THR A 34 -6.50 0.97 14.77
CA THR A 34 -6.38 -0.40 14.29
C THR A 34 -6.08 -0.37 12.82
N ILE A 35 -5.00 -1.03 12.40
CA ILE A 35 -4.65 -1.23 11.00
C ILE A 35 -5.29 -2.54 10.54
N ARG A 36 -5.94 -2.52 9.39
CA ARG A 36 -6.55 -3.68 8.76
C ARG A 36 -5.74 -4.12 7.55
N ILE A 37 -5.35 -5.39 7.49
CA ILE A 37 -4.77 -6.01 6.30
C ILE A 37 -5.87 -6.79 5.59
N VAL A 38 -6.34 -6.30 4.45
CA VAL A 38 -7.34 -6.96 3.60
C VAL A 38 -6.63 -7.94 2.68
N VAL A 39 -6.86 -9.24 2.88
CA VAL A 39 -6.23 -10.34 2.14
C VAL A 39 -7.16 -10.86 1.07
N GLY A 40 -6.74 -10.83 -0.20
CA GLY A 40 -7.54 -11.24 -1.36
C GLY A 40 -7.75 -12.75 -1.53
N PHE A 41 -7.40 -13.55 -0.52
CA PHE A 41 -7.49 -15.01 -0.51
C PHE A 41 -8.08 -15.54 0.79
N SER A 42 -8.52 -16.81 0.76
CA SER A 42 -9.12 -17.47 1.91
C SER A 42 -8.15 -17.61 3.07
N ALA A 43 -8.69 -17.63 4.29
CA ALA A 43 -7.94 -17.89 5.50
C ALA A 43 -7.22 -19.26 5.44
N GLY A 44 -6.01 -19.32 6.01
CA GLY A 44 -5.18 -20.53 6.05
C GLY A 44 -4.29 -20.73 4.80
N GLY A 45 -4.49 -19.95 3.73
CA GLY A 45 -3.62 -19.99 2.56
C GLY A 45 -2.31 -19.21 2.75
N GLY A 46 -1.39 -19.31 1.79
CA GLY A 46 -0.07 -18.65 1.87
C GLY A 46 -0.16 -17.13 2.05
N PHE A 47 -1.04 -16.44 1.34
CA PHE A 47 -1.25 -15.01 1.51
C PHE A 47 -1.74 -14.65 2.92
N ASP A 48 -2.65 -15.45 3.48
CA ASP A 48 -3.13 -15.26 4.85
C ASP A 48 -2.02 -15.50 5.88
N ALA A 49 -1.19 -16.52 5.68
CA ALA A 49 -0.05 -16.82 6.55
C ALA A 49 0.96 -15.66 6.58
N TYR A 50 1.30 -15.08 5.42
CA TYR A 50 2.15 -13.88 5.35
C TYR A 50 1.51 -12.69 6.04
N ALA A 51 0.23 -12.41 5.77
CA ALA A 51 -0.47 -11.29 6.39
C ALA A 51 -0.50 -11.40 7.92
N ARG A 52 -0.76 -12.60 8.45
CA ARG A 52 -0.74 -12.84 9.90
C ARG A 52 0.65 -12.75 10.50
N ALA A 53 1.69 -13.18 9.78
CA ALA A 53 3.08 -13.00 10.20
C ALA A 53 3.43 -11.51 10.30
N ILE A 54 3.06 -10.72 9.30
CA ILE A 54 3.23 -9.27 9.30
C ILE A 54 2.43 -8.64 10.44
N ALA A 55 1.15 -8.97 10.59
CA ALA A 55 0.26 -8.40 11.60
C ALA A 55 0.82 -8.56 13.03
N ARG A 56 1.43 -9.72 13.35
CA ARG A 56 2.03 -9.97 14.67
C ARG A 56 3.20 -9.03 15.01
N HIS A 57 3.85 -8.46 14.00
CA HIS A 57 5.09 -7.71 14.21
C HIS A 57 4.98 -6.24 13.78
N TYR A 58 4.18 -5.91 12.78
CA TYR A 58 4.15 -4.61 12.13
C TYR A 58 3.83 -3.46 13.09
N GLY A 59 2.82 -3.62 13.95
CA GLY A 59 2.42 -2.58 14.90
C GLY A 59 3.52 -2.16 15.87
N LYS A 60 4.52 -3.03 16.15
CA LYS A 60 5.64 -2.72 17.05
C LYS A 60 6.55 -1.61 16.52
N TYR A 61 6.59 -1.44 15.20
CA TYR A 61 7.48 -0.52 14.49
C TYR A 61 6.79 0.80 14.15
N LEU A 62 5.51 0.94 14.50
CA LEU A 62 4.74 2.15 14.24
C LEU A 62 4.56 3.00 15.50
N PRO A 63 4.62 4.34 15.41
CA PRO A 63 4.28 5.24 16.51
C PRO A 63 2.87 4.95 17.04
N GLY A 64 2.70 4.85 18.35
CA GLY A 64 1.42 4.50 18.98
C GLY A 64 1.11 3.00 19.01
N LYS A 65 1.95 2.14 18.42
CA LYS A 65 1.85 0.67 18.46
C LYS A 65 0.43 0.16 18.19
N PRO A 66 -0.18 0.48 17.05
CA PRO A 66 -1.55 0.12 16.73
C PRO A 66 -1.76 -1.40 16.73
N ALA A 67 -2.98 -1.83 17.02
CA ALA A 67 -3.39 -3.19 16.74
C ALA A 67 -3.41 -3.42 15.21
N VAL A 68 -3.02 -4.63 14.78
CA VAL A 68 -3.07 -5.00 13.36
C VAL A 68 -3.92 -6.26 13.22
N ILE A 69 -4.98 -6.19 12.43
CA ILE A 69 -5.91 -7.29 12.18
C ILE A 69 -5.86 -7.73 10.73
N VAL A 70 -6.17 -8.99 10.48
CA VAL A 70 -6.25 -9.59 9.15
C VAL A 70 -7.70 -9.88 8.82
N ASP A 71 -8.15 -9.41 7.65
CA ASP A 71 -9.49 -9.58 7.12
C ASP A 71 -9.41 -10.24 5.74
N ASN A 72 -9.96 -11.44 5.61
CA ASN A 72 -9.92 -12.20 4.38
C ASN A 72 -11.09 -11.84 3.47
N MET A 73 -10.79 -11.39 2.25
CA MET A 73 -11.77 -11.02 1.23
C MET A 73 -11.47 -11.76 -0.09
N PRO A 74 -11.72 -13.07 -0.15
CA PRO A 74 -11.39 -13.87 -1.32
C PRO A 74 -12.34 -13.57 -2.49
N GLY A 75 -11.87 -13.85 -3.71
CA GLY A 75 -12.69 -13.84 -4.92
C GLY A 75 -11.99 -13.21 -6.12
N ALA A 76 -12.34 -13.72 -7.30
CA ALA A 76 -11.84 -13.28 -8.60
C ALA A 76 -10.31 -13.10 -8.65
N GLY A 77 -9.54 -14.04 -8.09
CA GLY A 77 -8.07 -13.92 -8.06
C GLY A 77 -7.58 -12.70 -7.29
N SER A 78 -8.22 -12.38 -6.16
CA SER A 78 -8.01 -11.19 -5.30
C SER A 78 -8.48 -9.84 -5.89
N LEU A 79 -9.15 -9.84 -7.04
CA LEU A 79 -9.64 -8.60 -7.66
C LEU A 79 -10.69 -7.89 -6.78
N ILE A 80 -11.51 -8.68 -6.04
CA ILE A 80 -12.50 -8.12 -5.09
C ILE A 80 -11.78 -7.30 -4.00
N ALA A 81 -10.73 -7.85 -3.41
CA ALA A 81 -9.95 -7.15 -2.39
C ALA A 81 -9.25 -5.90 -2.93
N ALA A 82 -8.72 -5.95 -4.17
CA ALA A 82 -8.10 -4.79 -4.80
C ALA A 82 -9.11 -3.67 -5.06
N ASN A 83 -10.28 -4.00 -5.61
CA ASN A 83 -11.38 -3.04 -5.83
C ASN A 83 -11.86 -2.44 -4.51
N HIS A 84 -12.02 -3.25 -3.46
CA HIS A 84 -12.43 -2.79 -2.12
C HIS A 84 -11.41 -1.81 -1.55
N THR A 85 -10.13 -2.17 -1.60
CA THR A 85 -9.05 -1.31 -1.07
C THR A 85 -9.01 0.03 -1.79
N TYR A 86 -9.26 0.05 -3.09
CA TYR A 86 -9.25 1.28 -3.89
C TYR A 86 -10.49 2.15 -3.69
N ASN A 87 -11.69 1.55 -3.75
CA ASN A 87 -12.94 2.30 -3.84
C ASN A 87 -13.65 2.52 -2.50
N GLN A 88 -13.39 1.66 -1.50
CA GLN A 88 -14.16 1.65 -0.24
C GLN A 88 -13.29 1.92 0.99
N ALA A 89 -12.00 1.58 0.97
CA ALA A 89 -11.13 1.90 2.08
C ALA A 89 -10.90 3.42 2.16
N LYS A 90 -10.88 3.97 3.38
CA LYS A 90 -10.54 5.36 3.59
C LYS A 90 -9.05 5.58 3.31
N PRO A 91 -8.65 6.68 2.68
CA PRO A 91 -7.24 6.99 2.42
C PRO A 91 -6.57 7.60 3.66
N ASP A 92 -6.70 6.93 4.80
CA ASP A 92 -6.19 7.37 6.11
C ASP A 92 -4.96 6.56 6.59
N GLY A 93 -4.44 5.65 5.74
CA GLY A 93 -3.30 4.80 6.05
C GLY A 93 -3.62 3.61 6.96
N LEU A 94 -4.90 3.38 7.33
CA LEU A 94 -5.30 2.30 8.24
C LEU A 94 -5.72 1.01 7.51
N THR A 95 -5.75 1.01 6.19
CA THR A 95 -6.09 -0.19 5.40
C THR A 95 -4.95 -0.53 4.45
N ILE A 96 -4.46 -1.76 4.52
CA ILE A 96 -3.43 -2.30 3.65
C ILE A 96 -4.05 -3.43 2.82
N GLY A 97 -4.00 -3.33 1.50
CA GLY A 97 -4.41 -4.41 0.60
C GLY A 97 -3.27 -5.41 0.41
N HIS A 98 -3.55 -6.70 0.59
CA HIS A 98 -2.62 -7.80 0.31
C HIS A 98 -3.23 -8.74 -0.74
N PHE A 99 -2.89 -8.51 -1.98
CA PHE A 99 -3.42 -9.23 -3.14
C PHE A 99 -2.31 -9.59 -4.13
N ILE A 100 -2.59 -10.48 -5.06
CA ILE A 100 -1.61 -10.91 -6.06
C ILE A 100 -1.29 -9.79 -7.04
N GLY A 101 0.00 -9.60 -7.38
CA GLY A 101 0.42 -8.59 -8.36
C GLY A 101 -0.22 -8.75 -9.76
N GLY A 102 -0.68 -9.95 -10.09
CA GLY A 102 -1.38 -10.24 -11.35
C GLY A 102 -2.65 -9.41 -11.59
N VAL A 103 -3.28 -8.83 -10.55
CA VAL A 103 -4.44 -7.95 -10.73
C VAL A 103 -4.08 -6.68 -11.52
N VAL A 104 -2.84 -6.21 -11.40
CA VAL A 104 -2.33 -5.06 -12.17
C VAL A 104 -2.29 -5.37 -13.66
N PHE A 105 -1.84 -6.57 -14.03
CA PHE A 105 -1.86 -7.00 -15.43
C PHE A 105 -3.30 -7.08 -15.97
N GLY A 106 -4.25 -7.53 -15.15
CA GLY A 106 -5.67 -7.54 -15.53
C GLY A 106 -6.16 -6.14 -15.92
N GLN A 107 -5.81 -5.12 -15.14
CA GLN A 107 -6.13 -3.73 -15.46
C GLN A 107 -5.47 -3.28 -16.77
N LEU A 108 -4.17 -3.53 -16.94
CA LEU A 108 -3.42 -3.15 -18.14
C LEU A 108 -3.95 -3.82 -19.40
N LEU A 109 -4.47 -5.03 -19.30
CA LEU A 109 -5.09 -5.77 -20.38
C LEU A 109 -6.57 -5.40 -20.62
N GLY A 110 -7.08 -4.38 -19.93
CA GLY A 110 -8.43 -3.87 -20.14
C GLY A 110 -9.53 -4.73 -19.51
N ASN A 111 -9.24 -5.49 -18.46
CA ASN A 111 -10.28 -6.25 -17.74
C ASN A 111 -11.31 -5.28 -17.13
N PRO A 112 -12.58 -5.29 -17.57
CA PRO A 112 -13.59 -4.35 -17.08
C PRO A 112 -13.96 -4.56 -15.60
N ALA A 113 -13.63 -5.70 -15.02
CA ALA A 113 -13.84 -5.98 -13.61
C ALA A 113 -12.76 -5.35 -12.71
N ALA A 114 -11.65 -4.83 -13.26
CA ALA A 114 -10.63 -4.09 -12.53
C ALA A 114 -11.09 -2.63 -12.38
N GLN A 115 -11.72 -2.31 -11.26
CA GLN A 115 -12.29 -1.00 -10.96
C GLN A 115 -11.36 -0.16 -10.08
N PHE A 116 -10.07 -0.18 -10.36
CA PHE A 116 -9.04 0.59 -9.66
C PHE A 116 -8.02 1.11 -10.67
N ASP A 117 -7.24 2.09 -10.24
CA ASP A 117 -6.05 2.57 -10.96
C ASP A 117 -4.81 2.18 -10.15
N SER A 118 -4.02 1.23 -10.68
CA SER A 118 -2.83 0.71 -10.01
C SER A 118 -1.74 1.77 -9.80
N GLN A 119 -1.73 2.85 -10.57
CA GLN A 119 -0.80 3.96 -10.42
C GLN A 119 -1.13 4.84 -9.20
N ARG A 120 -2.33 4.73 -8.66
CA ARG A 120 -2.81 5.51 -7.51
C ARG A 120 -2.75 4.74 -6.19
N PHE A 121 -2.25 3.50 -6.19
CA PHE A 121 -1.91 2.80 -4.97
C PHE A 121 -0.57 3.27 -4.43
N GLU A 122 -0.46 3.42 -3.12
CA GLU A 122 0.82 3.54 -2.42
C GLU A 122 1.38 2.14 -2.18
N TRP A 123 2.35 1.75 -2.99
CA TRP A 123 2.94 0.42 -2.95
C TRP A 123 3.98 0.31 -1.84
N LEU A 124 3.72 -0.54 -0.84
CA LEU A 124 4.62 -0.76 0.30
C LEU A 124 5.72 -1.79 -0.01
N GLY A 125 5.41 -2.79 -0.82
CA GLY A 125 6.34 -3.87 -1.16
C GLY A 125 5.67 -5.22 -1.31
N ALA A 126 6.48 -6.28 -1.42
CA ALA A 126 6.02 -7.66 -1.50
C ALA A 126 6.63 -8.48 -0.35
N PRO A 127 5.82 -9.25 0.41
CA PRO A 127 6.31 -10.08 1.51
C PRO A 127 7.24 -11.20 1.05
N ALA A 128 7.06 -11.67 -0.18
CA ALA A 128 7.87 -12.70 -0.80
C ALA A 128 7.91 -12.53 -2.31
N LYS A 129 9.00 -12.98 -2.92
CA LYS A 129 9.07 -13.19 -4.37
C LYS A 129 8.37 -14.50 -4.70
N LEU A 130 7.41 -14.45 -5.62
CA LEU A 130 6.70 -15.62 -6.11
C LEU A 130 7.18 -15.94 -7.52
N ASP A 131 7.63 -17.16 -7.72
CA ASP A 131 7.92 -17.69 -9.06
C ASP A 131 6.69 -18.48 -9.53
N ALA A 132 6.16 -18.11 -10.70
CA ALA A 132 5.05 -18.84 -11.30
C ALA A 132 5.56 -20.13 -11.93
N VAL A 133 4.84 -21.24 -11.69
CA VAL A 133 5.15 -22.56 -12.26
C VAL A 133 3.96 -23.01 -13.06
N CYS A 134 4.21 -23.43 -14.32
CA CYS A 134 3.24 -24.13 -15.15
C CYS A 134 3.47 -25.64 -15.04
N ALA A 135 2.44 -26.38 -14.72
CA ALA A 135 2.50 -27.83 -14.68
C ALA A 135 1.30 -28.41 -15.43
N VAL A 136 1.57 -29.43 -16.22
CA VAL A 136 0.55 -30.21 -16.92
C VAL A 136 0.65 -31.68 -16.54
N THR A 137 -0.47 -32.38 -16.54
CA THR A 137 -0.45 -33.82 -16.30
C THR A 137 0.02 -34.57 -17.57
N LYS A 138 0.65 -35.72 -17.38
CA LYS A 138 1.08 -36.58 -18.51
C LYS A 138 -0.08 -36.96 -19.44
N ALA A 139 -1.31 -36.98 -18.95
CA ALA A 139 -2.52 -37.29 -19.72
C ALA A 139 -2.85 -36.24 -20.78
N THR A 140 -2.29 -35.02 -20.73
CA THR A 140 -2.51 -33.98 -21.74
C THR A 140 -1.76 -34.22 -23.04
N GLY A 141 -0.76 -35.15 -23.05
CA GLY A 141 0.11 -35.38 -24.20
C GLY A 141 1.11 -34.29 -24.52
N ILE A 142 1.15 -33.21 -23.70
CA ILE A 142 2.13 -32.14 -23.83
C ILE A 142 3.44 -32.59 -23.18
N ALA A 143 4.49 -32.77 -23.99
CA ALA A 143 5.80 -33.21 -23.52
C ALA A 143 6.77 -32.03 -23.31
N ASP A 144 6.63 -30.93 -24.05
CA ASP A 144 7.45 -29.73 -24.03
C ASP A 144 6.56 -28.49 -24.08
N LEU A 145 6.99 -27.40 -23.43
CA LEU A 145 6.40 -26.06 -23.46
C LEU A 145 7.34 -25.07 -24.15
#